data_402ebaaa83fb56602e1394ab2d89791d
#
_entry.id   402ebaaa83fb56602e1394ab2d89791d
#
_cell.length_a   1.000
_cell.length_b   1.000
_cell.length_c   1.000
_cell.angle_alpha   90.00
_cell.angle_beta   90.00
_cell.angle_gamma   90.00
#
_symmetry.space_group_name_H-M   'P 1'
#
loop_
_entity.id
_entity.type
_entity.pdbx_description
1 polymer ?
#
loop_
_entity_poly.entity_id
_entity_poly.type
_entity_poly.pdbx_seq_one_letter_code
_entity_poly.pdbx_strand_id
1 'polypeptide(L)'
;MNDLSHRPAPLDLASWELMTAKQAEEAARLHRIECEEKVIALVGLKDEGTTSIKTDYFKVATVAGLYRSRAPGGEDLIEKEGTAIMDQIIRYRPEVSVSGLKALATANPAAYGRIIKAIITKPGKPAVKVEPIAGVA
;
A
#
# COMPACT_ATOMS: atom_id res chain seq x y z
N MET A 1 -32.02 -38.16 -13.64
CA MET A 1 -31.87 -37.76 -12.22
C MET A 1 -30.74 -36.74 -12.12
N ASN A 2 -31.09 -35.53 -11.82
CA ASN A 2 -30.03 -34.52 -11.54
C ASN A 2 -29.47 -34.82 -10.15
N ASP A 3 -28.25 -35.28 -10.13
CA ASP A 3 -27.49 -35.45 -8.91
C ASP A 3 -27.22 -34.07 -8.31
N LEU A 4 -28.05 -33.67 -7.36
CA LEU A 4 -27.92 -32.41 -6.62
C LEU A 4 -26.79 -32.46 -5.58
N SER A 5 -26.05 -33.57 -5.51
CA SER A 5 -24.98 -33.78 -4.53
C SER A 5 -23.69 -33.02 -4.84
N HIS A 6 -23.59 -32.38 -6.02
CA HIS A 6 -22.37 -31.68 -6.48
C HIS A 6 -22.53 -30.14 -6.53
N ARG A 7 -23.49 -29.56 -5.79
CA ARG A 7 -23.48 -28.10 -5.64
C ARG A 7 -22.31 -27.69 -4.76
N PRO A 8 -21.46 -26.79 -5.24
CA PRO A 8 -20.39 -26.26 -4.41
C PRO A 8 -20.99 -25.70 -3.10
N ALA A 9 -20.28 -25.89 -1.98
CA ALA A 9 -20.65 -25.25 -0.73
C ALA A 9 -20.69 -23.73 -0.93
N PRO A 10 -21.56 -22.98 -0.21
CA PRO A 10 -21.64 -21.53 -0.35
C PRO A 10 -20.28 -20.81 -0.17
N LEU A 11 -19.42 -21.33 0.69
CA LEU A 11 -18.08 -20.79 0.89
C LEU A 11 -17.17 -21.01 -0.33
N ASP A 12 -17.27 -22.18 -0.97
CA ASP A 12 -16.49 -22.47 -2.19
C ASP A 12 -16.92 -21.57 -3.34
N LEU A 13 -18.23 -21.36 -3.50
CA LEU A 13 -18.75 -20.45 -4.52
C LEU A 13 -18.27 -19.02 -4.27
N ALA A 14 -18.42 -18.50 -3.07
CA ALA A 14 -17.94 -17.17 -2.69
C ALA A 14 -16.42 -17.03 -2.87
N SER A 15 -15.66 -18.08 -2.58
CA SER A 15 -14.21 -18.11 -2.80
C SER A 15 -13.84 -18.05 -4.27
N TRP A 16 -14.54 -18.76 -5.13
CA TRP A 16 -14.39 -18.67 -6.59
C TRP A 16 -14.71 -17.28 -7.11
N GLU A 17 -15.80 -16.69 -6.66
CA GLU A 17 -16.18 -15.33 -7.02
C GLU A 17 -15.10 -14.31 -6.62
N LEU A 18 -14.59 -14.41 -5.41
CA LEU A 18 -13.50 -13.53 -4.93
C LEU A 18 -12.23 -13.71 -5.75
N MET A 19 -11.81 -14.93 -6.04
CA MET A 19 -10.64 -15.19 -6.88
C MET A 19 -10.81 -14.61 -8.28
N THR A 20 -11.97 -14.78 -8.89
CA THR A 20 -12.27 -14.21 -10.21
C THR A 20 -12.23 -12.69 -10.19
N ALA A 21 -12.79 -12.07 -9.16
CA ALA A 21 -12.76 -10.62 -9.01
C ALA A 21 -11.33 -10.08 -8.86
N LYS A 22 -10.48 -10.74 -8.08
CA LYS A 22 -9.08 -10.36 -7.94
C LYS A 22 -8.29 -10.51 -9.24
N GLN A 23 -8.55 -11.55 -10.00
CA GLN A 23 -7.91 -11.73 -11.33
C GLN A 23 -8.35 -10.64 -12.31
N ALA A 24 -9.64 -10.27 -12.31
CA ALA A 24 -10.16 -9.20 -13.14
C ALA A 24 -9.56 -7.83 -12.75
N GLU A 25 -9.42 -7.55 -11.46
CA GLU A 25 -8.75 -6.35 -10.95
C GLU A 25 -7.29 -6.27 -11.40
N GLU A 26 -6.54 -7.36 -11.29
CA GLU A 26 -5.15 -7.41 -11.74
C GLU A 26 -5.02 -7.24 -13.26
N ALA A 27 -5.87 -7.88 -14.04
CA ALA A 27 -5.89 -7.71 -15.49
C ALA A 27 -6.22 -6.26 -15.89
N ALA A 28 -7.18 -5.64 -15.22
CA ALA A 28 -7.53 -4.24 -15.43
C ALA A 28 -6.38 -3.30 -15.02
N ARG A 29 -5.69 -3.61 -13.94
CA ARG A 29 -4.52 -2.85 -13.47
C ARG A 29 -3.39 -2.88 -14.50
N LEU A 30 -3.05 -4.05 -15.01
CA LEU A 30 -2.02 -4.20 -16.04
C LEU A 30 -2.39 -3.46 -17.33
N HIS A 31 -3.63 -3.57 -17.75
CA HIS A 31 -4.13 -2.84 -18.93
C HIS A 31 -4.07 -1.31 -18.74
N ARG A 32 -4.40 -0.83 -17.55
CA ARG A 32 -4.27 0.60 -17.21
C ARG A 32 -2.81 1.05 -17.32
N ILE A 33 -1.86 0.27 -16.81
CA ILE A 33 -0.42 0.58 -16.91
C ILE A 33 0.03 0.68 -18.36
N GLU A 34 -0.37 -0.27 -19.20
CA GLU A 34 -0.07 -0.21 -20.64
C GLU A 34 -0.64 1.04 -21.31
N CYS A 35 -1.85 1.44 -20.96
CA CYS A 35 -2.45 2.67 -21.45
C CYS A 35 -1.72 3.93 -20.97
N GLU A 36 -1.30 3.96 -19.69
CA GLU A 36 -0.49 5.04 -19.14
C GLU A 36 0.85 5.17 -19.86
N GLU A 37 1.53 4.07 -20.15
CA GLU A 37 2.78 4.05 -20.90
C GLU A 37 2.62 4.61 -22.33
N LYS A 38 1.51 4.31 -22.99
CA LYS A 38 1.20 4.90 -24.31
C LYS A 38 1.02 6.41 -24.21
N VAL A 39 0.34 6.91 -23.20
CA VAL A 39 0.17 8.34 -22.97
C VAL A 39 1.51 9.00 -22.68
N ILE A 40 2.33 8.41 -21.82
CA ILE A 40 3.68 8.91 -21.49
C ILE A 40 4.55 8.97 -22.76
N ALA A 41 4.51 7.95 -23.60
CA ALA A 41 5.26 7.93 -24.86
C ALA A 41 4.89 9.08 -25.81
N LEU A 42 3.63 9.51 -25.80
CA LEU A 42 3.14 10.60 -26.65
C LEU A 42 3.36 11.98 -26.03
N VAL A 43 3.19 12.14 -24.74
CA VAL A 43 3.34 13.42 -24.02
C VAL A 43 4.79 13.70 -23.64
N GLY A 44 5.52 12.67 -23.30
CA GLY A 44 6.84 12.75 -22.67
C GLY A 44 6.77 12.79 -21.16
N LEU A 45 7.90 12.59 -20.52
CA LEU A 45 8.06 12.59 -19.08
C LEU A 45 9.35 13.33 -18.72
N LYS A 46 9.26 14.28 -17.80
CA LYS A 46 10.44 14.93 -17.21
C LYS A 46 11.06 14.03 -16.16
N ASP A 47 12.30 14.32 -15.79
CA ASP A 47 12.93 13.66 -14.64
C ASP A 47 12.19 14.02 -13.34
N GLU A 48 11.76 15.28 -13.23
CA GLU A 48 10.95 15.79 -12.14
C GLU A 48 10.05 16.93 -12.63
N GLY A 49 8.79 16.90 -12.24
CA GLY A 49 7.82 17.93 -12.59
C GLY A 49 6.75 17.45 -13.56
N THR A 50 5.99 18.40 -14.05
CA THR A 50 4.80 18.16 -14.88
C THR A 50 5.04 18.57 -16.34
N THR A 51 4.62 17.71 -17.26
CA THR A 51 4.50 18.03 -18.69
C THR A 51 3.02 17.98 -19.05
N SER A 52 2.49 19.04 -19.66
CA SER A 52 1.07 19.14 -20.03
C SER A 52 0.91 19.42 -21.50
N ILE A 53 -0.04 18.72 -22.12
CA ILE A 53 -0.49 18.96 -23.51
C ILE A 53 -2.01 19.04 -23.50
N LYS A 54 -2.54 19.94 -24.32
CA LYS A 54 -3.98 20.09 -24.53
C LYS A 54 -4.32 19.68 -25.95
N THR A 55 -5.30 18.80 -26.09
CA THR A 55 -5.91 18.44 -27.38
C THR A 55 -7.30 19.07 -27.47
N ASP A 56 -8.01 18.82 -28.57
CA ASP A 56 -9.39 19.29 -28.72
C ASP A 56 -10.34 18.65 -27.68
N TYR A 57 -10.00 17.47 -27.16
CA TYR A 57 -10.85 16.70 -26.26
C TYR A 57 -10.34 16.60 -24.84
N PHE A 58 -9.02 16.67 -24.63
CA PHE A 58 -8.41 16.39 -23.34
C PHE A 58 -7.32 17.39 -22.97
N LYS A 59 -7.21 17.65 -21.69
CA LYS A 59 -5.99 18.18 -21.09
C LYS A 59 -5.25 17.02 -20.44
N VAL A 60 -4.05 16.71 -20.95
CA VAL A 60 -3.25 15.58 -20.50
C VAL A 60 -2.00 16.08 -19.81
N ALA A 61 -1.72 15.55 -18.64
CA ALA A 61 -0.51 15.87 -17.90
C ALA A 61 0.20 14.59 -17.44
N THR A 62 1.49 14.55 -17.67
CA THR A 62 2.38 13.55 -17.04
C THR A 62 3.14 14.20 -15.91
N VAL A 63 3.13 13.58 -14.76
CA VAL A 63 3.78 14.06 -13.53
C VAL A 63 4.87 13.09 -13.13
N ALA A 64 6.11 13.56 -13.13
CA ALA A 64 7.25 12.80 -12.67
C ALA A 64 7.70 13.27 -11.30
N GLY A 65 8.00 12.35 -10.43
CA GLY A 65 8.57 12.61 -9.12
C GLY A 65 9.79 11.73 -8.86
N LEU A 66 10.67 12.22 -8.01
CA LEU A 66 11.83 11.45 -7.54
C LEU A 66 11.58 11.00 -6.11
N TYR A 67 11.73 9.72 -5.89
CA TYR A 67 11.78 9.17 -4.54
C TYR A 67 13.16 9.37 -3.96
N ARG A 68 13.22 10.02 -2.80
CA ARG A 68 14.46 10.20 -2.05
C ARG A 68 14.30 9.54 -0.70
N SER A 69 15.15 8.58 -0.42
CA SER A 69 15.21 7.89 0.85
C SER A 69 16.62 7.87 1.37
N ARG A 70 16.75 7.65 2.67
CA ARG A 70 18.05 7.51 3.30
C ARG A 70 18.76 6.25 2.79
N ALA A 71 19.98 6.39 2.28
CA ALA A 71 20.82 5.26 1.94
C ALA A 71 21.26 4.50 3.21
N PRO A 72 21.59 3.21 3.13
CA PRO A 72 22.19 2.49 4.24
C PRO A 72 23.45 3.23 4.76
N GLY A 73 23.51 3.52 6.07
CA GLY A 73 24.58 4.31 6.67
C GLY A 73 24.57 5.82 6.37
N GLY A 74 23.61 6.28 5.57
CA GLY A 74 23.49 7.68 5.18
C GLY A 74 23.19 8.63 6.33
N GLU A 75 22.55 8.14 7.39
CA GLU A 75 22.25 8.95 8.58
C GLU A 75 23.53 9.46 9.24
N ASP A 76 24.53 8.62 9.38
CA ASP A 76 25.85 9.00 9.95
C ASP A 76 26.55 10.05 9.11
N LEU A 77 26.46 9.96 7.79
CA LEU A 77 27.02 10.96 6.89
C LEU A 77 26.31 12.32 7.00
N ILE A 78 25.01 12.31 7.14
CA ILE A 78 24.20 13.53 7.31
C ILE A 78 24.46 14.16 8.67
N GLU A 79 24.55 13.35 9.72
CA GLU A 79 24.82 13.82 11.08
C GLU A 79 26.18 14.54 11.19
N LYS A 80 27.19 14.08 10.44
CA LYS A 80 28.51 14.72 10.38
C LYS A 80 28.49 16.14 9.84
N GLU A 81 27.50 16.50 9.05
CA GLU A 81 27.33 17.85 8.51
C GLU A 81 26.72 18.82 9.54
N GLY A 82 26.28 18.33 10.69
CA GLY A 82 25.77 19.11 11.79
C GLY A 82 24.26 19.00 11.98
N THR A 83 23.84 19.27 13.20
CA THR A 83 22.43 19.12 13.64
C THR A 83 21.48 20.00 12.84
N ALA A 84 21.86 21.22 12.52
CA ALA A 84 21.01 22.14 11.76
C ALA A 84 20.69 21.62 10.36
N ILE A 85 21.65 21.02 9.68
CA ILE A 85 21.45 20.40 8.37
C ILE A 85 20.62 19.14 8.51
N MET A 86 20.89 18.30 9.49
CA MET A 86 20.13 17.09 9.76
C MET A 86 18.64 17.40 10.00
N ASP A 87 18.34 18.38 10.84
CA ASP A 87 16.96 18.80 11.14
C ASP A 87 16.24 19.37 9.92
N GLN A 88 16.96 19.96 8.99
CA GLN A 88 16.40 20.49 7.76
C GLN A 88 15.97 19.39 6.78
N ILE A 89 16.72 18.31 6.66
CA ILE A 89 16.49 17.27 5.64
C ILE A 89 15.90 15.97 6.18
N ILE A 90 16.03 15.68 7.47
CA ILE A 90 15.45 14.50 8.11
C ILE A 90 14.23 14.91 8.94
N ARG A 91 13.12 14.23 8.70
CA ARG A 91 11.89 14.40 9.50
C ARG A 91 11.64 13.12 10.28
N TYR A 92 11.50 13.28 11.59
CA TYR A 92 11.07 12.21 12.48
C TYR A 92 9.57 12.31 12.72
N ARG A 93 8.85 11.23 12.41
CA ARG A 93 7.42 11.14 12.70
C ARG A 93 7.23 10.16 13.85
N PRO A 94 6.57 10.58 14.94
CA PRO A 94 6.24 9.65 16.01
C PRO A 94 5.23 8.63 15.52
N GLU A 95 5.51 7.36 15.74
CA GLU A 95 4.63 6.25 15.42
C GLU A 95 4.35 5.44 16.68
N VAL A 96 3.14 4.88 16.76
CA VAL A 96 2.78 3.99 17.86
C VAL A 96 3.32 2.60 17.56
N SER A 97 4.15 2.10 18.46
CA SER A 97 4.62 0.71 18.42
C SER A 97 3.55 -0.22 18.97
N VAL A 98 2.92 -1.00 18.11
CA VAL A 98 1.90 -1.99 18.51
C VAL A 98 2.52 -3.07 19.42
N SER A 99 3.71 -3.56 19.09
CA SER A 99 4.42 -4.52 19.92
C SER A 99 4.82 -3.94 21.29
N GLY A 100 5.24 -2.67 21.30
CA GLY A 100 5.53 -1.94 22.55
C GLY A 100 4.30 -1.77 23.43
N LEU A 101 3.14 -1.45 22.85
CA LEU A 101 1.88 -1.38 23.59
C LEU A 101 1.48 -2.72 24.19
N LYS A 102 1.59 -3.79 23.43
CA LYS A 102 1.30 -5.15 23.94
C LYS A 102 2.23 -5.57 25.07
N ALA A 103 3.52 -5.28 24.94
CA ALA A 103 4.49 -5.54 25.99
C ALA A 103 4.19 -4.73 27.26
N LEU A 104 3.83 -3.46 27.13
CA LEU A 104 3.45 -2.60 28.25
C LEU A 104 2.19 -3.10 28.95
N ALA A 105 1.19 -3.54 28.20
CA ALA A 105 -0.05 -4.10 28.77
C ALA A 105 0.23 -5.31 29.68
N THR A 106 1.21 -6.12 29.33
CA THR A 106 1.64 -7.29 30.13
C THR A 106 2.53 -6.89 31.30
N ALA A 107 3.54 -6.06 31.05
CA ALA A 107 4.55 -5.71 32.04
C ALA A 107 4.07 -4.67 33.07
N ASN A 108 3.26 -3.70 32.66
CA ASN A 108 2.75 -2.63 33.49
C ASN A 108 1.32 -2.23 33.10
N PRO A 109 0.30 -3.03 33.51
CA PRO A 109 -1.09 -2.77 33.16
C PRO A 109 -1.62 -1.40 33.60
N ALA A 110 -1.12 -0.88 34.72
CA ALA A 110 -1.53 0.41 35.26
C ALA A 110 -1.07 1.57 34.35
N ALA A 111 0.18 1.53 33.89
CA ALA A 111 0.70 2.50 32.93
C ALA A 111 0.00 2.37 31.57
N TYR A 112 -0.22 1.15 31.10
CA TYR A 112 -0.98 0.89 29.89
C TYR A 112 -2.38 1.52 29.93
N GLY A 113 -3.12 1.32 31.03
CA GLY A 113 -4.45 1.87 31.21
C GLY A 113 -4.49 3.41 31.17
N ARG A 114 -3.43 4.07 31.61
CA ARG A 114 -3.31 5.54 31.50
C ARG A 114 -2.96 5.98 30.07
N ILE A 115 -2.04 5.30 29.42
CA ILE A 115 -1.52 5.68 28.11
C ILE A 115 -2.53 5.38 27.00
N ILE A 116 -3.30 4.29 27.10
CA ILE A 116 -4.26 3.89 26.07
C ILE A 116 -5.34 4.95 25.80
N LYS A 117 -5.60 5.82 26.76
CA LYS A 117 -6.52 6.94 26.59
C LYS A 117 -6.03 7.99 25.61
N ALA A 118 -4.72 8.06 25.39
CA ALA A 118 -4.10 8.95 24.42
C ALA A 118 -3.98 8.32 23.02
N ILE A 119 -4.39 7.07 22.86
CA ILE A 119 -4.25 6.32 21.60
C ILE A 119 -5.62 6.03 21.03
N ILE A 120 -5.79 6.39 19.77
CA ILE A 120 -7.00 6.08 19.02
C ILE A 120 -6.82 4.72 18.37
N THR A 121 -7.66 3.76 18.74
CA THR A 121 -7.68 2.42 18.14
C THR A 121 -8.92 2.29 17.28
N LYS A 122 -8.73 1.98 16.01
CA LYS A 122 -9.82 1.71 15.06
C LYS A 122 -9.59 0.34 14.44
N PRO A 123 -10.67 -0.44 14.21
CA PRO A 123 -10.53 -1.68 13.47
C PRO A 123 -10.06 -1.39 12.04
N GLY A 124 -9.06 -2.12 11.59
CA GLY A 124 -8.62 -2.09 10.18
C GLY A 124 -9.64 -2.82 9.28
N LYS A 125 -9.53 -2.56 7.97
CA LYS A 125 -10.30 -3.32 6.99
C LYS A 125 -9.85 -4.79 7.04
N PRO A 126 -10.77 -5.75 7.22
CA PRO A 126 -10.41 -7.16 7.18
C PRO A 126 -9.80 -7.54 5.84
N ALA A 127 -8.75 -8.36 5.87
CA ALA A 127 -8.18 -8.97 4.68
C ALA A 127 -8.74 -10.38 4.53
N VAL A 128 -9.08 -10.74 3.30
CA VAL A 128 -9.52 -12.10 2.96
C VAL A 128 -8.50 -12.72 2.04
N LYS A 129 -8.00 -13.89 2.41
CA LYS A 129 -7.08 -14.70 1.60
C LYS A 129 -7.81 -15.95 1.16
N VAL A 130 -7.70 -16.26 -0.13
CA VAL A 130 -8.23 -17.49 -0.72
C VAL A 130 -7.09 -18.13 -1.50
N GLU A 131 -6.80 -19.36 -1.18
CA GLU A 131 -5.77 -20.15 -1.86
C GLU A 131 -6.36 -21.48 -2.33
N PRO A 132 -6.13 -21.88 -3.60
CA PRO A 132 -6.52 -23.21 -4.06
C PRO A 132 -5.78 -24.28 -3.26
N ILE A 133 -6.48 -25.35 -2.90
CA ILE A 133 -5.84 -26.54 -2.35
C ILE A 133 -5.17 -27.30 -3.49
N ALA A 134 -3.97 -27.83 -3.24
CA ALA A 134 -3.22 -28.60 -4.23
C ALA A 134 -4.07 -29.73 -4.84
N GLY A 135 -4.13 -29.81 -6.18
CA GLY A 135 -4.91 -30.78 -6.94
C GLY A 135 -6.30 -30.28 -7.38
N VAL A 136 -6.70 -29.07 -6.97
CA VAL A 136 -7.90 -28.40 -7.48
C VAL A 136 -7.45 -27.34 -8.49
N ALA A 137 -7.69 -27.59 -9.74
CA ALA A 137 -7.39 -26.65 -10.81
C ALA A 137 -8.47 -25.57 -10.93
#